data_30b7072738633f1af91a5c9920ea330b
#
_entry.id   30b7072738633f1af91a5c9920ea330b
#
_cell.length_a   1.000
_cell.length_b   1.000
_cell.length_c   1.000
_cell.angle_alpha   90.00
_cell.angle_beta   90.00
_cell.angle_gamma   90.00
#
_symmetry.space_group_name_H-M   'P 1'
#
loop_
_entity.id
_entity.type
_entity.pdbx_description
1 polymer ?
#
loop_
_entity_poly.entity_id
_entity_poly.type
_entity_poly.pdbx_seq_one_letter_code
_entity_poly.pdbx_strand_id
1 'polypeptide(L)'
;MKSLVLGVLLVVSLPWPAAADKGSLRLSKVSDFSWENCDGGHDPVVITSLEVEPVPISIPGEVTIGMETKANIPLTSPVKAVVTLEKELRPGFWLLIPCIKNIGSCTYKDICEIIDTFIPPGEPCPEPLHTYGLPCHCPFKKGTYSLPKTSFQIPPVKLPHSLSSGKYRAQVILSNSSTRLGCFKITVPFTEK
;
A
#
# COMPACT_ATOMS: atom_id res chain seq x y z
N MET A 1 -17.41 9.26 -89.22
CA MET A 1 -17.50 10.63 -88.73
C MET A 1 -17.26 10.49 -87.23
N LYS A 2 -16.04 10.59 -86.77
CA LYS A 2 -15.39 11.72 -86.15
C LYS A 2 -16.15 12.26 -84.94
N SER A 3 -15.71 11.94 -83.74
CA SER A 3 -15.59 12.98 -82.72
C SER A 3 -14.56 12.54 -81.65
N LEU A 4 -13.50 13.32 -81.59
CA LEU A 4 -12.50 13.34 -80.54
C LEU A 4 -13.15 13.87 -79.22
N VAL A 5 -12.96 13.23 -78.14
CA VAL A 5 -13.11 13.87 -76.85
C VAL A 5 -11.79 13.69 -76.03
N LEU A 6 -11.10 14.82 -75.95
CA LEU A 6 -9.94 15.01 -75.11
C LEU A 6 -10.34 14.79 -73.63
N GLY A 7 -9.87 13.71 -73.01
CA GLY A 7 -9.96 13.53 -71.60
C GLY A 7 -8.77 14.18 -70.91
N VAL A 8 -9.01 15.30 -70.24
CA VAL A 8 -8.03 15.96 -69.33
C VAL A 8 -7.74 15.10 -68.15
N LEU A 9 -6.51 14.57 -68.08
CA LEU A 9 -5.97 13.92 -66.88
C LEU A 9 -5.72 14.96 -65.80
N LEU A 10 -6.68 15.11 -64.87
CA LEU A 10 -6.48 15.81 -63.66
C LEU A 10 -5.70 14.89 -62.72
N VAL A 11 -4.39 15.10 -62.62
CA VAL A 11 -3.55 14.50 -61.55
C VAL A 11 -3.88 15.22 -60.26
N VAL A 12 -4.78 14.62 -59.50
CA VAL A 12 -5.03 15.04 -58.09
C VAL A 12 -3.84 14.60 -57.27
N SER A 13 -2.94 15.51 -56.98
CA SER A 13 -1.88 15.33 -55.98
C SER A 13 -2.50 15.31 -54.58
N LEU A 14 -2.78 14.12 -54.07
CA LEU A 14 -3.16 13.93 -52.68
C LEU A 14 -1.93 14.23 -51.80
N PRO A 15 -2.02 15.12 -50.83
CA PRO A 15 -0.96 15.28 -49.86
C PRO A 15 -0.87 14.00 -49.04
N TRP A 16 0.32 13.38 -49.04
CA TRP A 16 0.66 12.26 -48.16
C TRP A 16 0.50 12.71 -46.71
N PRO A 17 -0.25 11.99 -45.86
CA PRO A 17 -0.30 12.36 -44.47
C PRO A 17 1.11 12.23 -43.90
N ALA A 18 1.59 13.32 -43.32
CA ALA A 18 2.84 13.36 -42.57
C ALA A 18 2.86 12.22 -41.55
N ALA A 19 4.00 11.57 -41.46
CA ALA A 19 4.25 10.49 -40.53
C ALA A 19 3.73 10.87 -39.13
N ALA A 20 2.78 10.09 -38.63
CA ALA A 20 2.36 10.18 -37.26
C ALA A 20 3.60 9.96 -36.39
N ASP A 21 3.96 10.99 -35.65
CA ASP A 21 4.92 10.95 -34.59
C ASP A 21 4.55 9.74 -33.69
N LYS A 22 5.43 8.76 -33.65
CA LYS A 22 5.34 7.66 -32.67
C LYS A 22 5.58 8.29 -31.32
N GLY A 23 4.56 8.96 -30.80
CA GLY A 23 4.50 9.30 -29.39
C GLY A 23 4.79 8.02 -28.62
N SER A 24 6.02 7.89 -28.14
CA SER A 24 6.39 6.91 -27.17
C SER A 24 5.38 7.05 -26.04
N LEU A 25 4.37 6.18 -26.03
CA LEU A 25 3.58 5.91 -24.84
C LEU A 25 4.61 5.45 -23.79
N ARG A 26 5.14 6.42 -23.05
CA ARG A 26 5.71 6.11 -21.74
C ARG A 26 4.54 5.49 -20.98
N LEU A 27 4.50 4.17 -20.96
CA LEU A 27 3.79 3.47 -19.90
C LEU A 27 4.38 4.04 -18.61
N SER A 28 3.67 4.99 -18.02
CA SER A 28 3.90 5.35 -16.64
C SER A 28 3.76 4.02 -15.90
N LYS A 29 4.87 3.54 -15.36
CA LYS A 29 4.90 2.35 -14.50
C LYS A 29 3.90 2.68 -13.41
N VAL A 30 2.67 2.18 -13.52
CA VAL A 30 1.64 2.34 -12.51
C VAL A 30 2.27 1.70 -11.28
N SER A 31 2.60 2.51 -10.30
CA SER A 31 3.04 2.03 -9.01
C SER A 31 1.95 1.09 -8.53
N ASP A 32 2.26 -0.19 -8.41
CA ASP A 32 1.31 -1.19 -7.90
C ASP A 32 1.01 -1.00 -6.41
N PHE A 33 1.57 0.04 -5.81
CA PHE A 33 1.29 0.48 -4.44
C PHE A 33 0.03 1.33 -4.41
N SER A 34 -0.88 0.97 -3.52
CA SER A 34 -2.07 1.77 -3.23
C SER A 34 -2.51 1.56 -1.78
N TRP A 35 -3.19 2.56 -1.24
CA TRP A 35 -3.82 2.46 0.07
C TRP A 35 -5.13 3.24 0.10
N GLU A 36 -6.01 2.85 1.00
CA GLU A 36 -7.29 3.53 1.23
C GLU A 36 -7.80 3.32 2.65
N ASN A 37 -8.58 4.26 3.16
CA ASN A 37 -9.46 4.02 4.30
C ASN A 37 -10.76 3.39 3.77
N CYS A 38 -11.23 2.28 4.36
CA CYS A 38 -12.27 1.43 3.77
C CYS A 38 -13.62 2.12 3.52
N ASP A 39 -13.92 3.19 4.25
CA ASP A 39 -15.21 3.91 4.20
C ASP A 39 -15.04 5.39 3.88
N GLY A 40 -14.00 5.71 3.12
CA GLY A 40 -13.72 7.09 2.73
C GLY A 40 -13.22 7.98 3.87
N GLY A 41 -12.73 7.40 4.96
CA GLY A 41 -12.10 8.16 6.05
C GLY A 41 -13.07 8.69 7.11
N HIS A 42 -14.23 8.04 7.30
CA HIS A 42 -15.21 8.41 8.32
C HIS A 42 -14.93 7.79 9.69
N ASP A 43 -14.05 6.78 9.77
CA ASP A 43 -13.67 6.16 11.04
C ASP A 43 -12.94 7.13 11.98
N PRO A 44 -12.98 6.89 13.29
CA PRO A 44 -12.23 7.68 14.27
C PRO A 44 -10.72 7.73 14.03
N VAL A 45 -10.15 6.68 13.48
CA VAL A 45 -8.73 6.57 13.13
C VAL A 45 -8.60 6.43 11.63
N VAL A 46 -7.87 7.35 11.01
CA VAL A 46 -7.67 7.39 9.56
C VAL A 46 -6.20 7.62 9.21
N ILE A 47 -5.75 7.00 8.14
CA ILE A 47 -4.50 7.36 7.47
C ILE A 47 -4.80 8.57 6.59
N THR A 48 -4.02 9.63 6.71
CA THR A 48 -4.16 10.85 5.90
C THR A 48 -3.10 10.92 4.81
N SER A 49 -1.95 10.28 5.03
CA SER A 49 -0.87 10.14 4.04
C SER A 49 -0.10 8.85 4.27
N LEU A 50 0.27 8.15 3.20
CA LEU A 50 1.14 6.99 3.25
C LEU A 50 1.97 6.93 1.97
N GLU A 51 3.29 6.97 2.13
CA GLU A 51 4.27 6.87 1.06
C GLU A 51 5.21 5.70 1.35
N VAL A 52 5.52 4.91 0.32
CA VAL A 52 6.42 3.75 0.43
C VAL A 52 7.32 3.72 -0.79
N GLU A 53 8.62 3.68 -0.58
CA GLU A 53 9.66 3.65 -1.62
C GLU A 53 10.84 2.73 -1.21
N PRO A 54 11.43 1.97 -2.14
CA PRO A 54 11.02 1.74 -3.52
C PRO A 54 9.81 0.79 -3.62
N VAL A 55 9.13 0.84 -4.76
CA VAL A 55 8.10 -0.13 -5.11
C VAL A 55 8.52 -0.84 -6.41
N PRO A 56 8.62 -2.17 -6.43
CA PRO A 56 8.35 -3.15 -5.37
C PRO A 56 9.34 -3.07 -4.20
N ILE A 57 8.87 -3.47 -3.01
CA ILE A 57 9.72 -3.58 -1.83
C ILE A 57 10.59 -4.83 -1.96
N SER A 58 11.91 -4.70 -1.77
CA SER A 58 12.85 -5.83 -1.80
C SER A 58 13.03 -6.45 -0.42
N ILE A 59 12.99 -7.77 -0.33
CA ILE A 59 13.24 -8.53 0.91
C ILE A 59 14.40 -9.54 0.68
N PRO A 60 15.51 -9.42 1.39
CA PRO A 60 15.91 -8.32 2.27
C PRO A 60 16.16 -7.02 1.52
N GLY A 61 16.12 -5.90 2.21
CA GLY A 61 16.37 -4.60 1.56
C GLY A 61 16.07 -3.41 2.44
N GLU A 62 16.13 -2.24 1.82
CA GLU A 62 15.76 -0.98 2.45
C GLU A 62 14.40 -0.51 1.91
N VAL A 63 13.56 0.00 2.80
CA VAL A 63 12.29 0.65 2.46
C VAL A 63 12.22 1.99 3.17
N THR A 64 11.82 3.03 2.46
CA THR A 64 11.53 4.35 3.02
C THR A 64 10.01 4.50 3.17
N ILE A 65 9.56 4.82 4.37
CA ILE A 65 8.14 4.98 4.69
C ILE A 65 7.92 6.38 5.26
N GLY A 66 6.94 7.08 4.70
CA GLY A 66 6.37 8.30 5.27
C GLY A 66 4.89 8.06 5.56
N MET A 67 4.41 8.43 6.75
CA MET A 67 3.02 8.19 7.13
C MET A 67 2.48 9.30 8.00
N GLU A 68 1.23 9.67 7.76
CA GLU A 68 0.46 10.50 8.68
C GLU A 68 -0.86 9.81 9.00
N THR A 69 -1.17 9.78 10.30
CA THR A 69 -2.38 9.15 10.83
C THR A 69 -3.06 10.10 11.81
N LYS A 70 -4.38 10.20 11.74
CA LYS A 70 -5.18 10.99 12.66
C LYS A 70 -6.06 10.10 13.50
N ALA A 71 -5.97 10.25 14.82
CA ALA A 71 -6.87 9.62 15.79
C ALA A 71 -7.77 10.69 16.42
N ASN A 72 -9.07 10.63 16.18
CA ASN A 72 -10.05 11.58 16.73
C ASN A 72 -10.51 11.21 18.14
N ILE A 73 -10.16 10.03 18.61
CA ILE A 73 -10.43 9.49 19.95
C ILE A 73 -9.15 8.85 20.50
N PRO A 74 -9.02 8.69 21.82
CA PRO A 74 -7.91 7.90 22.36
C PRO A 74 -8.12 6.42 22.06
N LEU A 75 -7.01 5.69 21.81
CA LEU A 75 -7.02 4.24 21.64
C LEU A 75 -6.50 3.60 22.93
N THR A 76 -7.41 3.00 23.65
CA THR A 76 -7.13 2.30 24.94
C THR A 76 -7.37 0.82 24.77
N SER A 77 -6.55 0.00 25.45
CA SER A 77 -6.75 -1.46 25.55
C SER A 77 -8.17 -1.79 26.06
N PRO A 78 -8.84 -2.84 25.51
CA PRO A 78 -8.35 -3.66 24.42
C PRO A 78 -8.64 -3.04 23.04
N VAL A 79 -7.65 -3.03 22.16
CA VAL A 79 -7.83 -2.68 20.74
C VAL A 79 -7.68 -3.94 19.90
N LYS A 80 -8.80 -4.48 19.44
CA LYS A 80 -8.83 -5.65 18.57
C LYS A 80 -8.44 -5.28 17.16
N ALA A 81 -7.58 -6.09 16.53
CA ALA A 81 -7.28 -5.97 15.11
C ALA A 81 -7.66 -7.25 14.36
N VAL A 82 -8.39 -7.10 13.26
CA VAL A 82 -8.65 -8.18 12.31
C VAL A 82 -7.87 -7.86 11.04
N VAL A 83 -6.93 -8.72 10.71
CA VAL A 83 -6.09 -8.61 9.52
C VAL A 83 -6.55 -9.65 8.50
N THR A 84 -6.80 -9.21 7.28
CA THR A 84 -7.00 -10.07 6.12
C THR A 84 -5.84 -9.83 5.17
N LEU A 85 -5.06 -10.86 4.90
CA LEU A 85 -3.92 -10.82 3.98
C LEU A 85 -4.18 -11.71 2.79
N GLU A 86 -4.02 -11.15 1.59
CA GLU A 86 -4.24 -11.86 0.34
C GLU A 86 -3.05 -11.66 -0.60
N LYS A 87 -2.78 -12.66 -1.41
CA LYS A 87 -1.76 -12.62 -2.49
C LYS A 87 -2.44 -12.70 -3.84
N GLU A 88 -2.05 -11.84 -4.76
CA GLU A 88 -2.47 -11.94 -6.16
C GLU A 88 -1.71 -13.06 -6.86
N LEU A 89 -2.44 -14.10 -7.31
CA LEU A 89 -1.86 -15.21 -8.08
C LEU A 89 -1.87 -14.93 -9.58
N ARG A 90 -2.86 -14.17 -10.04
CA ARG A 90 -3.01 -13.67 -11.41
C ARG A 90 -3.88 -12.41 -11.37
N PRO A 91 -3.83 -11.53 -12.35
CA PRO A 91 -4.57 -10.28 -12.34
C PRO A 91 -6.05 -10.47 -11.92
N GLY A 92 -6.42 -9.83 -10.81
CA GLY A 92 -7.77 -9.87 -10.25
C GLY A 92 -8.13 -11.11 -9.43
N PHE A 93 -7.26 -12.12 -9.35
CA PHE A 93 -7.49 -13.32 -8.53
C PHE A 93 -6.63 -13.32 -7.27
N TRP A 94 -7.27 -13.14 -6.12
CA TRP A 94 -6.65 -13.01 -4.82
C TRP A 94 -6.85 -14.27 -3.99
N LEU A 95 -5.75 -14.79 -3.45
CA LEU A 95 -5.74 -15.93 -2.55
C LEU A 95 -5.56 -15.46 -1.11
N LEU A 96 -6.49 -15.84 -0.24
CA LEU A 96 -6.38 -15.59 1.19
C LEU A 96 -5.20 -16.37 1.78
N ILE A 97 -4.34 -15.70 2.51
CA ILE A 97 -3.27 -16.31 3.26
C ILE A 97 -3.77 -16.58 4.67
N PRO A 98 -3.90 -17.86 5.09
CA PRO A 98 -4.41 -18.20 6.40
C PRO A 98 -3.47 -17.73 7.52
N CYS A 99 -4.01 -17.58 8.73
CA CYS A 99 -3.20 -17.24 9.90
C CYS A 99 -2.37 -18.45 10.35
N ILE A 100 -1.04 -18.36 10.21
CA ILE A 100 -0.09 -19.39 10.64
C ILE A 100 0.95 -18.71 11.53
N LYS A 101 1.04 -19.12 12.80
CA LYS A 101 1.98 -18.56 13.78
C LYS A 101 1.92 -17.02 13.86
N ASN A 102 0.72 -16.47 13.90
CA ASN A 102 0.44 -15.02 13.92
C ASN A 102 0.89 -14.27 12.65
N ILE A 103 1.04 -14.95 11.53
CA ILE A 103 1.32 -14.35 10.22
C ILE A 103 0.20 -14.71 9.26
N GLY A 104 -0.29 -13.74 8.47
CA GLY A 104 -1.38 -13.93 7.53
C GLY A 104 -2.67 -13.27 7.99
N SER A 105 -3.82 -13.87 7.65
CA SER A 105 -5.16 -13.36 8.00
C SER A 105 -5.49 -13.74 9.43
N CYS A 106 -5.06 -12.91 10.37
CA CYS A 106 -5.15 -13.19 11.80
C CYS A 106 -6.09 -12.22 12.53
N THR A 107 -6.63 -12.68 13.65
CA THR A 107 -7.35 -11.83 14.60
C THR A 107 -6.54 -11.69 15.86
N TYR A 108 -6.17 -10.46 16.19
CA TYR A 108 -5.47 -10.09 17.42
C TYR A 108 -6.48 -9.49 18.40
N LYS A 109 -6.55 -10.04 19.59
CA LYS A 109 -7.52 -9.62 20.61
C LYS A 109 -7.24 -8.22 21.14
N ASP A 110 -5.95 -7.92 21.33
CA ASP A 110 -5.48 -6.62 21.77
C ASP A 110 -4.10 -6.33 21.17
N ILE A 111 -4.01 -5.29 20.33
CA ILE A 111 -2.74 -4.86 19.76
C ILE A 111 -1.84 -4.18 20.79
N CYS A 112 -2.41 -3.62 21.87
CA CYS A 112 -1.63 -3.03 22.95
C CYS A 112 -0.76 -4.07 23.65
N GLU A 113 -1.33 -5.25 23.96
CA GLU A 113 -0.59 -6.38 24.54
C GLU A 113 0.51 -6.88 23.58
N ILE A 114 0.23 -6.88 22.27
CA ILE A 114 1.24 -7.28 21.28
C ILE A 114 2.39 -6.29 21.26
N ILE A 115 2.10 -4.99 21.24
CA ILE A 115 3.12 -3.95 21.26
C ILE A 115 3.99 -4.11 22.51
N ASP A 116 3.39 -4.31 23.69
CA ASP A 116 4.09 -4.50 24.95
C ASP A 116 4.98 -5.77 24.99
N THR A 117 4.68 -6.75 24.11
CA THR A 117 5.54 -7.93 23.94
C THR A 117 6.85 -7.58 23.22
N PHE A 118 6.81 -6.63 22.28
CA PHE A 118 7.98 -6.20 21.51
C PHE A 118 8.73 -5.04 22.16
N ILE A 119 7.99 -4.15 22.83
CA ILE A 119 8.52 -2.97 23.52
C ILE A 119 7.91 -3.01 24.92
N PRO A 120 8.62 -3.57 25.92
CA PRO A 120 8.10 -3.70 27.27
C PRO A 120 7.68 -2.35 27.88
N PRO A 121 6.61 -2.31 28.68
CA PRO A 121 6.18 -1.10 29.37
C PRO A 121 7.31 -0.47 30.20
N GLY A 122 7.55 0.84 30.01
CA GLY A 122 8.63 1.57 30.65
C GLY A 122 9.93 1.66 29.85
N GLU A 123 10.07 0.87 28.80
CA GLU A 123 11.17 1.04 27.86
C GLU A 123 10.91 2.24 26.92
N PRO A 124 11.97 2.97 26.54
CA PRO A 124 11.82 4.07 25.56
C PRO A 124 11.43 3.53 24.20
N CYS A 125 10.65 4.33 23.46
CA CYS A 125 10.32 3.97 22.10
C CYS A 125 11.59 3.82 21.26
N PRO A 126 11.69 2.76 20.43
CA PRO A 126 12.84 2.58 19.53
C PRO A 126 12.87 3.65 18.44
N GLU A 127 14.07 3.87 17.88
CA GLU A 127 14.20 4.72 16.70
C GLU A 127 13.50 4.08 15.49
N PRO A 128 12.85 4.87 14.64
CA PRO A 128 12.81 6.34 14.63
C PRO A 128 11.64 6.95 15.45
N LEU A 129 10.81 6.13 16.10
CA LEU A 129 9.63 6.62 16.83
C LEU A 129 10.02 7.62 17.92
N HIS A 130 11.09 7.35 18.65
CA HIS A 130 11.60 8.23 19.70
C HIS A 130 11.98 9.62 19.14
N THR A 131 12.76 9.65 18.05
CA THR A 131 13.21 10.90 17.40
C THR A 131 12.03 11.78 16.96
N TYR A 132 10.95 11.17 16.47
CA TYR A 132 9.77 11.92 16.00
C TYR A 132 8.68 12.08 17.06
N GLY A 133 8.94 11.67 18.30
CA GLY A 133 7.98 11.80 19.41
C GLY A 133 6.71 10.97 19.19
N LEU A 134 6.81 9.87 18.44
CA LEU A 134 5.70 8.98 18.18
C LEU A 134 5.55 7.99 19.34
N PRO A 135 4.32 7.81 19.87
CA PRO A 135 4.11 6.85 20.96
C PRO A 135 4.23 5.41 20.45
N CYS A 136 4.80 4.55 21.28
CA CYS A 136 4.92 3.13 21.03
C CYS A 136 4.22 2.27 22.09
N HIS A 137 3.48 2.88 23.00
CA HIS A 137 2.68 2.23 24.06
C HIS A 137 1.27 2.77 24.10
N CYS A 138 0.32 1.92 24.45
CA CYS A 138 -1.03 2.36 24.76
C CYS A 138 -1.08 3.04 26.15
N PRO A 139 -2.02 3.97 26.35
CA PRO A 139 -3.01 4.44 25.39
C PRO A 139 -2.44 5.45 24.39
N PHE A 140 -2.84 5.33 23.13
CA PHE A 140 -2.56 6.37 22.14
C PHE A 140 -3.55 7.50 22.31
N LYS A 141 -3.07 8.71 22.52
CA LYS A 141 -3.93 9.89 22.73
C LYS A 141 -4.61 10.31 21.42
N LYS A 142 -5.70 11.05 21.52
CA LYS A 142 -6.25 11.78 20.38
C LYS A 142 -5.19 12.74 19.82
N GLY A 143 -4.97 12.73 18.50
CA GLY A 143 -3.96 13.57 17.86
C GLY A 143 -3.67 13.17 16.43
N THR A 144 -2.75 13.89 15.81
CA THR A 144 -2.15 13.56 14.52
C THR A 144 -0.74 13.05 14.79
N TYR A 145 -0.40 11.93 14.18
CA TYR A 145 0.88 11.26 14.29
C TYR A 145 1.54 11.24 12.92
N SER A 146 2.70 11.87 12.82
CA SER A 146 3.42 12.01 11.56
C SER A 146 4.81 11.37 11.67
N LEU A 147 5.07 10.41 10.80
CA LEU A 147 6.38 9.84 10.54
C LEU A 147 6.88 10.44 9.22
N PRO A 148 7.87 11.35 9.24
CA PRO A 148 8.52 11.79 8.02
C PRO A 148 9.16 10.63 7.26
N LYS A 149 9.46 10.80 5.97
CA LYS A 149 10.14 9.78 5.18
C LYS A 149 11.38 9.26 5.90
N THR A 150 11.31 8.01 6.33
CA THR A 150 12.33 7.36 7.14
C THR A 150 12.66 6.01 6.56
N SER A 151 13.95 5.69 6.46
CA SER A 151 14.44 4.41 5.94
C SER A 151 14.47 3.34 7.03
N PHE A 152 13.99 2.17 6.66
CA PHE A 152 13.99 0.97 7.49
C PHE A 152 14.72 -0.16 6.76
N GLN A 153 15.52 -0.92 7.51
CA GLN A 153 16.17 -2.12 6.99
C GLN A 153 15.26 -3.33 7.22
N ILE A 154 14.90 -4.01 6.13
CA ILE A 154 14.14 -5.26 6.19
C ILE A 154 15.14 -6.41 6.22
N PRO A 155 15.20 -7.17 7.32
CA PRO A 155 16.09 -8.31 7.41
C PRO A 155 15.65 -9.45 6.47
N PRO A 156 16.53 -10.41 6.17
CA PRO A 156 16.13 -11.61 5.45
C PRO A 156 15.06 -12.38 6.24
N VAL A 157 13.94 -12.66 5.60
CA VAL A 157 12.82 -13.41 6.17
C VAL A 157 12.72 -14.76 5.46
N LYS A 158 12.74 -15.85 6.22
CA LYS A 158 12.53 -17.19 5.66
C LYS A 158 11.05 -17.41 5.36
N LEU A 159 10.64 -17.06 4.14
CA LEU A 159 9.30 -17.35 3.63
C LEU A 159 9.35 -18.54 2.66
N PRO A 160 8.27 -19.31 2.56
CA PRO A 160 8.12 -20.25 1.45
C PRO A 160 8.23 -19.51 0.11
N HIS A 161 8.86 -20.10 -0.91
CA HIS A 161 9.01 -19.47 -2.24
C HIS A 161 7.68 -18.97 -2.83
N SER A 162 6.58 -19.66 -2.54
CA SER A 162 5.25 -19.22 -2.94
C SER A 162 4.79 -17.92 -2.32
N LEU A 163 5.46 -17.45 -1.25
CA LEU A 163 5.14 -16.23 -0.50
C LEU A 163 6.27 -15.19 -0.49
N SER A 164 7.43 -15.49 -1.12
CA SER A 164 8.60 -14.59 -1.06
C SER A 164 8.48 -13.38 -1.99
N SER A 165 7.72 -13.49 -3.07
CA SER A 165 7.52 -12.40 -4.03
C SER A 165 6.10 -12.37 -4.56
N GLY A 166 5.66 -11.22 -5.05
CA GLY A 166 4.34 -11.02 -5.64
C GLY A 166 3.64 -9.79 -5.11
N LYS A 167 2.39 -9.58 -5.52
CA LYS A 167 1.56 -8.48 -5.09
C LYS A 167 0.64 -8.95 -3.97
N TYR A 168 0.61 -8.18 -2.89
CA TYR A 168 -0.15 -8.47 -1.69
C TYR A 168 -1.12 -7.36 -1.38
N ARG A 169 -2.26 -7.73 -0.80
CA ARG A 169 -3.25 -6.81 -0.29
C ARG A 169 -3.53 -7.18 1.17
N ALA A 170 -3.40 -6.19 2.05
CA ALA A 170 -3.76 -6.31 3.45
C ALA A 170 -4.94 -5.39 3.77
N GLN A 171 -5.93 -5.91 4.49
CA GLN A 171 -6.98 -5.11 5.12
C GLN A 171 -6.84 -5.26 6.63
N VAL A 172 -6.87 -4.15 7.34
CA VAL A 172 -6.80 -4.12 8.80
C VAL A 172 -8.03 -3.39 9.32
N ILE A 173 -8.79 -4.05 10.19
CA ILE A 173 -9.95 -3.46 10.88
C ILE A 173 -9.60 -3.38 12.35
N LEU A 174 -9.59 -2.16 12.89
CA LEU A 174 -9.42 -1.90 14.31
C LEU A 174 -10.78 -1.71 14.98
N SER A 175 -10.96 -2.29 16.16
CA SER A 175 -12.20 -2.15 16.93
C SER A 175 -11.93 -2.19 18.43
N ASN A 176 -12.81 -1.55 19.21
CA ASN A 176 -12.89 -1.72 20.64
C ASN A 176 -14.32 -2.19 20.96
N SER A 177 -14.43 -3.36 21.60
CA SER A 177 -15.72 -4.03 21.80
C SER A 177 -16.49 -4.17 20.47
N SER A 178 -17.62 -3.52 20.32
CA SER A 178 -18.47 -3.53 19.12
C SER A 178 -18.24 -2.33 18.19
N THR A 179 -17.42 -1.36 18.61
CA THR A 179 -17.22 -0.13 17.85
C THR A 179 -15.99 -0.25 16.95
N ARG A 180 -16.17 0.00 15.64
CA ARG A 180 -15.07 0.11 14.70
C ARG A 180 -14.32 1.42 14.94
N LEU A 181 -13.02 1.34 15.02
CA LEU A 181 -12.11 2.47 15.25
C LEU A 181 -11.44 2.94 13.96
N GLY A 182 -11.14 2.02 13.08
CA GLY A 182 -10.47 2.29 11.81
C GLY A 182 -10.53 1.09 10.88
N CYS A 183 -10.44 1.34 9.58
CA CYS A 183 -10.30 0.29 8.57
C CYS A 183 -9.39 0.80 7.45
N PHE A 184 -8.33 0.05 7.15
CA PHE A 184 -7.32 0.39 6.16
C PHE A 184 -7.12 -0.75 5.19
N LYS A 185 -6.92 -0.43 3.91
CA LYS A 185 -6.45 -1.38 2.90
C LYS A 185 -5.17 -0.86 2.28
N ILE A 186 -4.21 -1.75 2.12
CA ILE A 186 -2.91 -1.45 1.53
C ILE A 186 -2.60 -2.55 0.53
N THR A 187 -2.23 -2.16 -0.69
CA THR A 187 -1.74 -3.08 -1.73
C THR A 187 -0.30 -2.74 -2.01
N VAL A 188 0.58 -3.74 -1.98
CA VAL A 188 2.01 -3.54 -2.18
C VAL A 188 2.65 -4.76 -2.85
N PRO A 189 3.51 -4.56 -3.86
CA PRO A 189 4.32 -5.64 -4.43
C PRO A 189 5.62 -5.81 -3.66
N PHE A 190 6.01 -7.07 -3.46
CA PHE A 190 7.30 -7.48 -2.91
C PHE A 190 8.10 -8.25 -3.94
N THR A 191 9.43 -8.18 -3.82
CA THR A 191 10.37 -8.98 -4.59
C THR A 191 11.46 -9.54 -3.68
N GLU A 192 11.82 -10.80 -3.90
CA GLU A 192 12.96 -11.42 -3.24
C GLU A 192 14.23 -11.08 -4.01
N LYS A 193 15.32 -10.76 -3.27
CA LYS A 193 16.66 -10.55 -3.83
C LYS A 193 17.48 -11.82 -3.78
#